data_8ed8d7c9865fb142c3421e8dfd080245
#
_entry.id   8ed8d7c9865fb142c3421e8dfd080245
#
_cell.length_a   1.000
_cell.length_b   1.000
_cell.length_c   1.000
_cell.angle_alpha   90.00
_cell.angle_beta   90.00
_cell.angle_gamma   90.00
#
_symmetry.space_group_name_H-M   'P 1'
#
loop_
_entity.id
_entity.type
_entity.pdbx_description
1 polymer ?
#
loop_
_entity_poly.entity_id
_entity_poly.type
_entity_poly.pdbx_seq_one_letter_code
_entity_poly.pdbx_strand_id
1 'polypeptide(L)'
;TQEKLTLLRQFGIDRLSVGVQSFDDRELKLLGRQQNRADVERALNQVREAGFPTLNIDLIYGAGQDMRSWSSSVAEALAYQPEEVYLYPLYVRSLTALASKLHGINDQRLEAYRAGRDLLLSAGYSQTSLRLFRKTCASKTEVPAYNCQEDGMVGLGCGARSYTRTLHYSNEYAVKRDNVLSILEQYVRSDRESFSSVEYGFQLDEEDQRRRYVIKSLLTGEGLNQEDYKNCFGTNPLTEFPELSELETMQLV
;
A
#
# COMPACT_ATOMS: atom_id res chain seq x y z
N THR A 1 2.26 4.21 -20.71
CA THR A 1 1.84 4.35 -22.13
C THR A 1 0.73 3.37 -22.44
N GLN A 2 -0.10 3.70 -23.42
CA GLN A 2 -1.24 2.85 -23.84
C GLN A 2 -0.77 1.44 -24.24
N GLU A 3 0.35 1.32 -24.94
CA GLU A 3 0.96 0.05 -25.32
C GLU A 3 1.22 -0.86 -24.11
N LYS A 4 1.80 -0.32 -23.02
CA LYS A 4 2.06 -1.08 -21.79
C LYS A 4 0.75 -1.53 -21.12
N LEU A 5 -0.27 -0.68 -21.11
CA LEU A 5 -1.57 -1.03 -20.54
C LEU A 5 -2.24 -2.15 -21.33
N THR A 6 -2.18 -2.08 -22.65
CA THR A 6 -2.69 -3.14 -23.54
C THR A 6 -1.97 -4.46 -23.27
N LEU A 7 -0.64 -4.43 -23.17
CA LEU A 7 0.16 -5.62 -22.85
C LEU A 7 -0.24 -6.24 -21.49
N LEU A 8 -0.35 -5.42 -20.46
CA LEU A 8 -0.76 -5.88 -19.13
C LEU A 8 -2.14 -6.58 -19.18
N ARG A 9 -3.09 -6.01 -19.92
CA ARG A 9 -4.42 -6.63 -20.10
C ARG A 9 -4.35 -7.97 -20.84
N GLN A 10 -3.50 -8.07 -21.87
CA GLN A 10 -3.28 -9.33 -22.61
C GLN A 10 -2.72 -10.44 -21.71
N PHE A 11 -1.92 -10.10 -20.70
CA PHE A 11 -1.40 -11.03 -19.70
C PHE A 11 -2.36 -11.27 -18.51
N GLY A 12 -3.61 -10.83 -18.61
CA GLY A 12 -4.62 -11.11 -17.58
C GLY A 12 -4.48 -10.30 -16.30
N ILE A 13 -3.73 -9.18 -16.32
CA ILE A 13 -3.68 -8.29 -15.17
C ILE A 13 -5.06 -7.65 -14.97
N ASP A 14 -5.64 -7.83 -13.82
CA ASP A 14 -7.00 -7.38 -13.46
C ASP A 14 -7.00 -6.15 -12.55
N ARG A 15 -5.93 -5.90 -11.81
CA ARG A 15 -5.81 -4.80 -10.86
C ARG A 15 -4.59 -3.93 -11.19
N LEU A 16 -4.84 -2.62 -11.33
CA LEU A 16 -3.78 -1.63 -11.53
C LEU A 16 -3.82 -0.58 -10.41
N SER A 17 -2.66 -0.37 -9.77
CA SER A 17 -2.49 0.66 -8.74
C SER A 17 -1.73 1.85 -9.30
N VAL A 18 -2.28 3.04 -9.15
CA VAL A 18 -1.68 4.29 -9.64
C VAL A 18 -1.32 5.19 -8.47
N GLY A 19 -0.03 5.45 -8.30
CA GLY A 19 0.50 6.35 -7.27
C GLY A 19 0.29 7.82 -7.66
N VAL A 20 -0.93 8.32 -7.48
CA VAL A 20 -1.27 9.73 -7.71
C VAL A 20 -0.64 10.63 -6.66
N GLN A 21 -0.72 10.24 -5.40
CA GLN A 21 -0.20 10.90 -4.20
C GLN A 21 -0.98 12.17 -3.81
N SER A 22 -1.19 13.10 -4.74
CA SER A 22 -1.98 14.32 -4.62
C SER A 22 -2.40 14.82 -6.01
N PHE A 23 -3.46 15.62 -6.07
CA PHE A 23 -3.84 16.38 -7.27
C PHE A 23 -3.38 17.85 -7.22
N ASP A 24 -2.71 18.29 -6.14
CA ASP A 24 -2.10 19.62 -6.03
C ASP A 24 -0.62 19.57 -6.48
N ASP A 25 -0.27 20.34 -7.50
CA ASP A 25 1.12 20.39 -8.03
C ASP A 25 2.15 20.87 -7.00
N ARG A 26 1.75 21.68 -6.02
CA ARG A 26 2.64 22.15 -4.95
C ARG A 26 2.98 21.00 -4.00
N GLU A 27 1.98 20.17 -3.68
CA GLU A 27 2.18 18.98 -2.85
C GLU A 27 3.04 17.94 -3.57
N LEU A 28 2.79 17.70 -4.87
CA LEU A 28 3.62 16.81 -5.68
C LEU A 28 5.09 17.26 -5.70
N LYS A 29 5.35 18.55 -5.86
CA LYS A 29 6.71 19.12 -5.79
C LYS A 29 7.34 18.96 -4.41
N LEU A 30 6.56 19.16 -3.32
CA LEU A 30 7.02 18.96 -1.96
C LEU A 30 7.42 17.48 -1.73
N LEU A 31 6.62 16.55 -2.22
CA LEU A 31 6.88 15.11 -2.17
C LEU A 31 8.03 14.67 -3.10
N GLY A 32 8.63 15.59 -3.87
CA GLY A 32 9.70 15.28 -4.80
C GLY A 32 9.25 14.50 -6.03
N ARG A 33 7.95 14.57 -6.37
CA ARG A 33 7.40 13.91 -7.56
C ARG A 33 7.65 14.76 -8.80
N GLN A 34 7.99 14.09 -9.91
CA GLN A 34 8.20 14.75 -11.21
C GLN A 34 6.90 14.93 -12.00
N GLN A 35 5.90 14.11 -11.71
CA GLN A 35 4.58 14.20 -12.32
C GLN A 35 3.88 15.50 -11.92
N ASN A 36 3.07 16.02 -12.83
CA ASN A 36 2.16 17.12 -12.59
C ASN A 36 0.71 16.64 -12.74
N ARG A 37 -0.25 17.51 -12.42
CA ARG A 37 -1.68 17.21 -12.52
C ARG A 37 -2.10 16.67 -13.91
N ALA A 38 -1.64 17.28 -15.00
CA ALA A 38 -1.98 16.85 -16.35
C ALA A 38 -1.47 15.44 -16.68
N ASP A 39 -0.30 15.06 -16.13
CA ASP A 39 0.24 13.70 -16.27
C ASP A 39 -0.62 12.69 -15.52
N VAL A 40 -1.07 13.03 -14.32
CA VAL A 40 -1.96 12.20 -13.50
C VAL A 40 -3.30 11.98 -14.21
N GLU A 41 -3.95 13.05 -14.65
CA GLU A 41 -5.23 13.01 -15.37
C GLU A 41 -5.14 12.14 -16.64
N ARG A 42 -4.10 12.35 -17.43
CA ARG A 42 -3.84 11.54 -18.64
C ARG A 42 -3.64 10.06 -18.30
N ALA A 43 -2.87 9.75 -17.25
CA ALA A 43 -2.62 8.37 -16.85
C ALA A 43 -3.90 7.68 -16.38
N LEU A 44 -4.71 8.33 -15.55
CA LEU A 44 -5.96 7.78 -15.04
C LEU A 44 -6.98 7.56 -16.18
N ASN A 45 -7.10 8.49 -17.13
CA ASN A 45 -7.97 8.31 -18.29
C ASN A 45 -7.52 7.12 -19.16
N GLN A 46 -6.22 6.99 -19.43
CA GLN A 46 -5.69 5.84 -20.17
C GLN A 46 -5.95 4.51 -19.47
N VAL A 47 -5.87 4.47 -18.14
CA VAL A 47 -6.17 3.26 -17.37
C VAL A 47 -7.66 2.90 -17.46
N ARG A 48 -8.55 3.89 -17.37
CA ARG A 48 -9.99 3.68 -17.55
C ARG A 48 -10.33 3.17 -18.96
N GLU A 49 -9.75 3.79 -19.99
CA GLU A 49 -9.91 3.36 -21.39
C GLU A 49 -9.40 1.94 -21.63
N ALA A 50 -8.34 1.53 -20.94
CA ALA A 50 -7.79 0.16 -21.02
C ALA A 50 -8.68 -0.90 -20.34
N GLY A 51 -9.69 -0.52 -19.56
CA GLY A 51 -10.71 -1.40 -19.01
C GLY A 51 -10.18 -2.39 -17.96
N PHE A 52 -9.29 -1.95 -17.06
CA PHE A 52 -8.89 -2.79 -15.92
C PHE A 52 -10.10 -2.98 -14.98
N PRO A 53 -10.39 -4.22 -14.53
CA PRO A 53 -11.46 -4.51 -13.57
C PRO A 53 -11.35 -3.73 -12.27
N THR A 54 -10.11 -3.52 -11.82
CA THR A 54 -9.83 -2.79 -10.59
C THR A 54 -8.79 -1.69 -10.83
N LEU A 55 -9.22 -0.44 -10.75
CA LEU A 55 -8.33 0.70 -10.59
C LEU A 55 -8.21 1.02 -9.11
N ASN A 56 -6.98 1.02 -8.60
CA ASN A 56 -6.64 1.56 -7.30
C ASN A 56 -5.90 2.89 -7.43
N ILE A 57 -6.27 3.88 -6.63
CA ILE A 57 -5.59 5.17 -6.53
C ILE A 57 -4.92 5.30 -5.16
N ASP A 58 -3.62 5.57 -5.15
CA ASP A 58 -2.86 5.82 -3.93
C ASP A 58 -2.74 7.33 -3.68
N LEU A 59 -3.15 7.78 -2.50
CA LEU A 59 -3.03 9.15 -2.02
C LEU A 59 -2.16 9.22 -0.77
N ILE A 60 -1.37 10.30 -0.61
CA ILE A 60 -0.53 10.53 0.58
C ILE A 60 -1.10 11.70 1.38
N TYR A 61 -1.30 11.49 2.68
CA TYR A 61 -1.70 12.52 3.62
C TYR A 61 -0.60 12.83 4.65
N GLY A 62 -0.67 14.03 5.26
CA GLY A 62 0.28 14.48 6.28
C GLY A 62 1.56 15.12 5.72
N ALA A 63 1.52 15.61 4.48
CA ALA A 63 2.63 16.33 3.83
C ALA A 63 2.61 17.85 4.13
N GLY A 64 1.97 18.27 5.23
CA GLY A 64 1.76 19.69 5.52
C GLY A 64 0.69 20.32 4.64
N GLN A 65 -0.18 19.51 4.04
CA GLN A 65 -1.35 19.97 3.30
C GLN A 65 -2.29 20.74 4.23
N ASP A 66 -2.98 21.76 3.70
CA ASP A 66 -4.17 22.21 4.37
C ASP A 66 -5.34 21.23 4.15
N MET A 67 -6.29 21.20 5.05
CA MET A 67 -7.39 20.24 5.03
C MET A 67 -8.29 20.40 3.79
N ARG A 68 -8.33 21.59 3.16
CA ARG A 68 -9.10 21.83 1.94
C ARG A 68 -8.42 21.17 0.73
N SER A 69 -7.11 21.35 0.59
CA SER A 69 -6.33 20.71 -0.47
C SER A 69 -6.40 19.19 -0.37
N TRP A 70 -6.27 18.64 0.85
CA TRP A 70 -6.43 17.20 1.10
C TRP A 70 -7.82 16.70 0.68
N SER A 71 -8.89 17.33 1.18
CA SER A 71 -10.27 16.96 0.86
C SER A 71 -10.55 17.08 -0.65
N SER A 72 -10.02 18.11 -1.31
CA SER A 72 -10.10 18.27 -2.77
C SER A 72 -9.42 17.12 -3.49
N SER A 73 -8.23 16.72 -3.07
CA SER A 73 -7.51 15.58 -3.68
C SER A 73 -8.28 14.25 -3.54
N VAL A 74 -8.92 14.01 -2.40
CA VAL A 74 -9.79 12.83 -2.23
C VAL A 74 -11.02 12.92 -3.15
N ALA A 75 -11.69 14.07 -3.22
CA ALA A 75 -12.85 14.27 -4.08
C ALA A 75 -12.50 14.10 -5.57
N GLU A 76 -11.34 14.60 -5.99
CA GLU A 76 -10.85 14.43 -7.37
C GLU A 76 -10.53 12.97 -7.68
N ALA A 77 -9.93 12.22 -6.76
CA ALA A 77 -9.74 10.78 -6.92
C ALA A 77 -11.09 10.06 -7.12
N LEU A 78 -12.11 10.42 -6.33
CA LEU A 78 -13.45 9.86 -6.44
C LEU A 78 -14.15 10.15 -7.78
N ALA A 79 -13.83 11.27 -8.44
CA ALA A 79 -14.37 11.59 -9.77
C ALA A 79 -13.98 10.55 -10.83
N TYR A 80 -12.85 9.87 -10.68
CA TYR A 80 -12.45 8.74 -11.53
C TYR A 80 -13.13 7.43 -11.16
N GLN A 81 -13.98 7.41 -10.14
CA GLN A 81 -14.72 6.23 -9.66
C GLN A 81 -13.85 4.97 -9.46
N PRO A 82 -12.68 5.08 -8.79
CA PRO A 82 -11.83 3.91 -8.59
C PRO A 82 -12.57 2.83 -7.80
N GLU A 83 -12.23 1.58 -8.06
CA GLU A 83 -12.72 0.44 -7.28
C GLU A 83 -12.07 0.40 -5.89
N GLU A 84 -10.85 0.93 -5.79
CA GLU A 84 -10.07 0.99 -4.57
C GLU A 84 -9.35 2.32 -4.41
N VAL A 85 -9.22 2.78 -3.15
CA VAL A 85 -8.40 3.92 -2.77
C VAL A 85 -7.53 3.54 -1.57
N TYR A 86 -6.21 3.79 -1.68
CA TYR A 86 -5.28 3.66 -0.58
C TYR A 86 -4.91 5.03 -0.03
N LEU A 87 -5.05 5.19 1.29
CA LEU A 87 -4.58 6.37 2.02
C LEU A 87 -3.27 6.04 2.74
N TYR A 88 -2.18 6.67 2.33
CA TYR A 88 -0.87 6.48 2.93
C TYR A 88 -0.48 7.67 3.81
N PRO A 89 -0.14 7.44 5.09
CA PRO A 89 0.52 8.49 5.87
C PRO A 89 1.90 8.78 5.28
N LEU A 90 2.27 10.05 5.23
CA LEU A 90 3.62 10.41 4.86
C LEU A 90 4.61 9.94 5.93
N TYR A 91 5.50 9.04 5.53
CA TYR A 91 6.64 8.64 6.35
C TYR A 91 7.88 9.43 5.94
N VAL A 92 8.35 10.27 6.85
CA VAL A 92 9.56 11.07 6.64
C VAL A 92 10.74 10.35 7.28
N ARG A 93 11.70 9.94 6.46
CA ARG A 93 12.96 9.36 6.95
C ARG A 93 13.94 10.47 7.25
N SER A 94 14.61 10.41 8.39
CA SER A 94 15.52 11.44 8.92
C SER A 94 16.64 11.87 7.97
N LEU A 95 17.03 11.02 7.03
CA LEU A 95 18.13 11.28 6.07
C LEU A 95 17.65 11.74 4.69
N THR A 96 16.37 12.10 4.54
CA THR A 96 15.82 12.56 3.25
C THR A 96 15.73 14.08 3.19
N ALA A 97 15.83 14.65 1.98
CA ALA A 97 15.62 16.09 1.76
C ALA A 97 14.21 16.56 2.19
N LEU A 98 13.25 15.64 2.32
CA LEU A 98 11.91 15.93 2.80
C LEU A 98 11.89 16.20 4.31
N ALA A 99 12.75 15.55 5.09
CA ALA A 99 12.85 15.74 6.53
C ALA A 99 13.18 17.21 6.90
N SER A 100 14.11 17.83 6.17
CA SER A 100 14.47 19.22 6.40
C SER A 100 13.35 20.20 6.02
N LYS A 101 12.54 19.87 5.02
CA LYS A 101 11.42 20.71 4.56
C LYS A 101 10.20 20.66 5.48
N LEU A 102 9.99 19.55 6.18
CA LEU A 102 8.84 19.33 7.05
C LEU A 102 9.17 19.54 8.54
N HIS A 103 10.39 19.98 8.85
CA HIS A 103 10.79 20.26 10.23
C HIS A 103 9.90 21.37 10.83
N GLY A 104 9.28 21.10 11.97
CA GLY A 104 8.42 22.07 12.67
C GLY A 104 6.98 22.16 12.15
N ILE A 105 6.57 21.36 11.17
CA ILE A 105 5.16 21.28 10.74
C ILE A 105 4.37 20.48 11.78
N ASN A 106 3.21 21.01 12.18
CA ASN A 106 2.29 20.33 13.10
C ASN A 106 1.83 18.99 12.50
N ASP A 107 1.83 17.93 13.28
CA ASP A 107 1.38 16.62 12.84
C ASP A 107 -0.15 16.54 12.78
N GLN A 108 -0.70 16.78 11.61
CA GLN A 108 -2.14 16.69 11.31
C GLN A 108 -2.52 15.35 10.65
N ARG A 109 -1.66 14.33 10.68
CA ARG A 109 -1.91 13.07 9.98
C ARG A 109 -3.19 12.38 10.45
N LEU A 110 -3.49 12.39 11.74
CA LEU A 110 -4.72 11.77 12.26
C LEU A 110 -5.98 12.51 11.78
N GLU A 111 -5.96 13.84 11.77
CA GLU A 111 -7.06 14.66 11.28
C GLU A 111 -7.27 14.45 9.78
N ALA A 112 -6.21 14.51 9.00
CA ALA A 112 -6.26 14.25 7.56
C ALA A 112 -6.75 12.83 7.23
N TYR A 113 -6.30 11.82 7.99
CA TYR A 113 -6.79 10.46 7.84
C TYR A 113 -8.30 10.36 8.07
N ARG A 114 -8.79 10.92 9.19
CA ARG A 114 -10.22 10.91 9.53
C ARG A 114 -11.06 11.58 8.44
N ALA A 115 -10.65 12.76 7.99
CA ALA A 115 -11.35 13.48 6.93
C ALA A 115 -11.38 12.69 5.61
N GLY A 116 -10.26 12.10 5.18
CA GLY A 116 -10.20 11.27 3.98
C GLY A 116 -11.06 10.02 4.09
N ARG A 117 -11.00 9.33 5.24
CA ARG A 117 -11.85 8.17 5.54
C ARG A 117 -13.33 8.53 5.47
N ASP A 118 -13.74 9.59 6.12
CA ASP A 118 -15.15 9.98 6.20
C ASP A 118 -15.70 10.37 4.82
N LEU A 119 -14.89 11.02 3.97
CA LEU A 119 -15.24 11.29 2.57
C LEU A 119 -15.44 9.99 1.77
N LEU A 120 -14.53 9.02 1.90
CA LEU A 120 -14.63 7.73 1.20
C LEU A 120 -15.84 6.93 1.66
N LEU A 121 -16.09 6.84 2.97
CA LEU A 121 -17.28 6.17 3.52
C LEU A 121 -18.56 6.83 3.02
N SER A 122 -18.64 8.15 3.01
CA SER A 122 -19.79 8.92 2.50
C SER A 122 -20.01 8.72 0.99
N ALA A 123 -18.95 8.41 0.24
CA ALA A 123 -19.00 8.10 -1.18
C ALA A 123 -19.33 6.62 -1.49
N GLY A 124 -19.69 5.81 -0.48
CA GLY A 124 -20.11 4.42 -0.65
C GLY A 124 -18.95 3.41 -0.72
N TYR A 125 -17.79 3.78 -0.17
CA TYR A 125 -16.69 2.83 0.03
C TYR A 125 -16.79 2.20 1.41
N SER A 126 -16.35 0.96 1.53
CA SER A 126 -16.13 0.27 2.80
C SER A 126 -14.63 0.25 3.13
N GLN A 127 -14.30 0.40 4.40
CA GLN A 127 -12.93 0.28 4.88
C GLN A 127 -12.57 -1.20 5.03
N THR A 128 -11.67 -1.70 4.20
CA THR A 128 -11.21 -3.10 4.22
C THR A 128 -9.99 -3.26 5.13
N SER A 129 -9.14 -2.24 5.18
CA SER A 129 -7.99 -2.21 6.10
C SER A 129 -7.73 -0.78 6.56
N LEU A 130 -6.76 -0.59 7.46
CA LEU A 130 -6.35 0.75 7.88
C LEU A 130 -6.14 1.73 6.71
N ARG A 131 -5.71 1.23 5.55
CA ARG A 131 -5.35 2.08 4.40
C ARG A 131 -6.23 1.87 3.19
N LEU A 132 -6.85 0.70 3.05
CA LEU A 132 -7.61 0.31 1.86
C LEU A 132 -9.09 0.57 2.05
N PHE A 133 -9.63 1.30 1.11
CA PHE A 133 -11.07 1.53 0.96
C PHE A 133 -11.51 0.95 -0.39
N ARG A 134 -12.55 0.13 -0.39
CA ARG A 134 -13.09 -0.54 -1.58
C ARG A 134 -14.53 -0.11 -1.81
N LYS A 135 -14.88 0.17 -3.06
CA LYS A 135 -16.24 0.53 -3.46
C LYS A 135 -17.19 -0.64 -3.20
N THR A 136 -18.27 -0.41 -2.47
CA THR A 136 -19.20 -1.47 -2.02
C THR A 136 -19.85 -2.23 -3.18
N CYS A 137 -20.04 -1.58 -4.35
CA CYS A 137 -20.61 -2.17 -5.56
C CYS A 137 -19.54 -2.71 -6.53
N ALA A 138 -18.25 -2.73 -6.16
CA ALA A 138 -17.22 -3.31 -7.00
C ALA A 138 -17.51 -4.81 -7.21
N SER A 139 -17.44 -5.26 -8.45
CA SER A 139 -17.66 -6.66 -8.80
C SER A 139 -16.82 -7.55 -7.90
N LYS A 140 -17.46 -8.51 -7.22
CA LYS A 140 -16.72 -9.57 -6.56
C LYS A 140 -16.03 -10.34 -7.68
N THR A 141 -14.72 -10.18 -7.81
CA THR A 141 -13.93 -11.07 -8.67
C THR A 141 -14.14 -12.49 -8.14
N GLU A 142 -14.29 -13.46 -9.03
CA GLU A 142 -14.42 -14.89 -8.67
C GLU A 142 -13.14 -15.43 -7.99
N VAL A 143 -12.07 -14.64 -8.00
CA VAL A 143 -10.80 -14.96 -7.34
C VAL A 143 -10.97 -14.73 -5.84
N PRO A 144 -10.59 -15.71 -4.99
CA PRO A 144 -10.60 -15.55 -3.54
C PRO A 144 -9.86 -14.27 -3.13
N ALA A 145 -10.42 -13.54 -2.17
CA ALA A 145 -9.78 -12.34 -1.66
C ALA A 145 -8.41 -12.72 -1.06
N TYR A 146 -7.35 -12.00 -1.46
CA TYR A 146 -6.02 -12.18 -0.86
C TYR A 146 -6.07 -11.91 0.64
N ASN A 147 -5.76 -12.94 1.41
CA ASN A 147 -5.62 -12.84 2.87
C ASN A 147 -4.14 -12.64 3.22
N CYS A 148 -3.75 -11.43 3.53
CA CYS A 148 -2.34 -11.10 3.77
C CYS A 148 -1.74 -11.73 5.04
N GLN A 149 -2.55 -12.32 5.91
CA GLN A 149 -2.08 -13.07 7.08
C GLN A 149 -1.59 -14.47 6.68
N GLU A 150 -2.29 -15.12 5.77
CA GLU A 150 -2.14 -16.54 5.42
C GLU A 150 -1.51 -16.74 4.05
N ASP A 151 -1.88 -15.91 3.08
CA ASP A 151 -1.45 -16.07 1.69
C ASP A 151 0.00 -15.66 1.47
N GLY A 152 0.66 -16.38 0.57
CA GLY A 152 1.93 -15.99 0.00
C GLY A 152 1.76 -14.98 -1.13
N MET A 153 2.82 -14.29 -1.47
CA MET A 153 2.88 -13.36 -2.60
C MET A 153 4.21 -13.50 -3.32
N VAL A 154 4.17 -13.61 -4.64
CA VAL A 154 5.36 -13.54 -5.48
C VAL A 154 5.40 -12.18 -6.17
N GLY A 155 6.39 -11.38 -5.83
CA GLY A 155 6.64 -10.09 -6.45
C GLY A 155 7.48 -10.23 -7.71
N LEU A 156 7.03 -9.65 -8.81
CA LEU A 156 7.75 -9.62 -10.09
C LEU A 156 8.24 -8.20 -10.35
N GLY A 157 9.52 -8.08 -10.68
CA GLY A 157 10.15 -6.80 -10.99
C GLY A 157 11.13 -6.33 -9.91
N CYS A 158 12.03 -5.41 -10.28
CA CYS A 158 13.04 -4.85 -9.38
C CYS A 158 12.40 -4.16 -8.18
N GLY A 159 12.82 -4.53 -6.97
CA GLY A 159 12.28 -4.01 -5.72
C GLY A 159 10.93 -4.59 -5.29
N ALA A 160 10.32 -5.46 -6.11
CA ALA A 160 9.11 -6.16 -5.70
C ALA A 160 9.40 -7.11 -4.53
N ARG A 161 8.47 -7.16 -3.59
CA ARG A 161 8.58 -7.99 -2.39
C ARG A 161 7.80 -9.27 -2.55
N SER A 162 8.38 -10.35 -2.07
CA SER A 162 7.76 -11.67 -2.05
C SER A 162 7.67 -12.18 -0.62
N TYR A 163 6.60 -12.90 -0.34
CA TYR A 163 6.35 -13.48 0.97
C TYR A 163 5.93 -14.92 0.81
N THR A 164 6.52 -15.78 1.61
CA THR A 164 5.98 -17.09 1.94
C THR A 164 5.63 -17.11 3.43
N ARG A 165 5.19 -18.24 3.93
CA ARG A 165 4.95 -18.39 5.38
C ARG A 165 6.21 -18.13 6.22
N THR A 166 7.38 -18.54 5.72
CA THR A 166 8.65 -18.54 6.47
C THR A 166 9.70 -17.61 5.90
N LEU A 167 9.46 -16.99 4.75
CA LEU A 167 10.47 -16.20 4.07
C LEU A 167 9.87 -14.90 3.54
N HIS A 168 10.54 -13.80 3.78
CA HIS A 168 10.32 -12.51 3.13
C HIS A 168 11.56 -12.16 2.31
N TYR A 169 11.42 -11.98 1.01
CA TYR A 169 12.56 -11.68 0.14
C TYR A 169 12.23 -10.62 -0.92
N SER A 170 13.26 -9.97 -1.41
CA SER A 170 13.20 -8.97 -2.48
C SER A 170 14.57 -8.83 -3.12
N ASN A 171 14.73 -7.91 -4.06
CA ASN A 171 16.05 -7.42 -4.43
C ASN A 171 16.65 -6.56 -3.31
N GLU A 172 17.96 -6.36 -3.34
CA GLU A 172 18.66 -5.46 -2.45
C GLU A 172 17.99 -4.07 -2.45
N TYR A 173 18.01 -3.42 -1.30
CA TYR A 173 17.38 -2.12 -1.10
C TYR A 173 18.42 -1.01 -0.95
N ALA A 174 18.22 0.11 -1.66
CA ALA A 174 19.03 1.30 -1.52
C ALA A 174 18.16 2.57 -1.38
N VAL A 175 18.73 3.59 -0.73
CA VAL A 175 18.09 4.90 -0.54
C VAL A 175 18.72 5.98 -1.44
N LYS A 176 20.04 5.92 -1.63
CA LYS A 176 20.77 6.88 -2.47
C LYS A 176 20.48 6.58 -3.95
N ARG A 177 20.24 7.65 -4.73
CA ARG A 177 19.90 7.55 -6.16
C ARG A 177 20.88 6.70 -6.97
N ASP A 178 22.17 6.90 -6.78
CA ASP A 178 23.20 6.19 -7.56
C ASP A 178 23.18 4.69 -7.27
N ASN A 179 22.97 4.31 -6.01
CA ASN A 179 22.84 2.90 -5.63
C ASN A 179 21.56 2.29 -6.20
N VAL A 180 20.44 3.05 -6.23
CA VAL A 180 19.18 2.59 -6.86
C VAL A 180 19.38 2.34 -8.36
N LEU A 181 20.09 3.23 -9.06
CA LEU A 181 20.39 3.06 -10.48
C LEU A 181 21.28 1.84 -10.72
N SER A 182 22.29 1.62 -9.90
CA SER A 182 23.14 0.44 -9.96
C SER A 182 22.35 -0.87 -9.80
N ILE A 183 21.44 -0.93 -8.81
CA ILE A 183 20.57 -2.09 -8.58
C ILE A 183 19.66 -2.33 -9.79
N LEU A 184 19.08 -1.26 -10.36
CA LEU A 184 18.24 -1.38 -11.57
C LEU A 184 19.04 -1.90 -12.77
N GLU A 185 20.25 -1.39 -12.99
CA GLU A 185 21.11 -1.86 -14.07
C GLU A 185 21.51 -3.32 -13.89
N GLN A 186 21.86 -3.72 -12.69
CA GLN A 186 22.16 -5.12 -12.36
C GLN A 186 20.95 -6.00 -12.61
N TYR A 187 19.77 -5.61 -12.14
CA TYR A 187 18.52 -6.35 -12.36
C TYR A 187 18.22 -6.56 -13.85
N VAL A 188 18.38 -5.51 -14.67
CA VAL A 188 18.14 -5.61 -16.12
C VAL A 188 19.15 -6.50 -16.83
N ARG A 189 20.38 -6.60 -16.31
CA ARG A 189 21.46 -7.47 -16.86
C ARG A 189 21.41 -8.89 -16.34
N SER A 190 20.62 -9.15 -15.28
CA SER A 190 20.50 -10.48 -14.67
C SER A 190 19.89 -11.48 -15.67
N ASP A 191 20.41 -12.68 -15.69
CA ASP A 191 19.88 -13.80 -16.47
C ASP A 191 18.86 -14.62 -15.65
N ARG A 192 18.31 -15.66 -16.27
CA ARG A 192 17.32 -16.53 -15.62
C ARG A 192 17.91 -17.26 -14.41
N GLU A 193 19.18 -17.61 -14.44
CA GLU A 193 19.84 -18.35 -13.36
C GLU A 193 19.97 -17.50 -12.10
N SER A 194 20.21 -16.20 -12.25
CA SER A 194 20.26 -15.22 -11.16
C SER A 194 18.96 -15.14 -10.34
N PHE A 195 17.82 -15.56 -10.91
CA PHE A 195 16.53 -15.59 -10.23
C PHE A 195 16.16 -16.97 -9.65
N SER A 196 17.07 -17.95 -9.71
CA SER A 196 16.86 -19.30 -9.17
C SER A 196 17.06 -19.39 -7.67
N SER A 197 17.72 -18.41 -7.06
CA SER A 197 17.99 -18.34 -5.62
C SER A 197 17.61 -16.98 -5.03
N VAL A 198 17.39 -16.95 -3.72
CA VAL A 198 17.13 -15.72 -2.97
C VAL A 198 18.43 -15.27 -2.30
N GLU A 199 18.95 -14.12 -2.73
CA GLU A 199 20.18 -13.54 -2.18
C GLU A 199 19.93 -12.48 -1.10
N TYR A 200 18.75 -11.85 -1.12
CA TYR A 200 18.39 -10.82 -0.18
C TYR A 200 17.01 -11.08 0.41
N GLY A 201 16.97 -11.37 1.70
CA GLY A 201 15.72 -11.70 2.37
C GLY A 201 15.89 -11.88 3.87
N PHE A 202 14.78 -12.22 4.49
CA PHE A 202 14.67 -12.47 5.92
C PHE A 202 13.88 -13.75 6.14
N GLN A 203 14.46 -14.70 6.87
CA GLN A 203 13.77 -15.92 7.28
C GLN A 203 13.03 -15.65 8.59
N LEU A 204 11.73 -15.87 8.58
CA LEU A 204 10.89 -15.71 9.76
C LEU A 204 10.98 -16.96 10.62
N ASP A 205 11.33 -16.80 11.87
CA ASP A 205 11.17 -17.83 12.88
C ASP A 205 9.69 -17.96 13.30
N GLU A 206 9.41 -18.84 14.26
CA GLU A 206 8.03 -19.06 14.71
C GLU A 206 7.44 -17.81 15.39
N GLU A 207 8.23 -17.06 16.14
CA GLU A 207 7.79 -15.84 16.81
C GLU A 207 7.49 -14.74 15.78
N ASP A 208 8.34 -14.56 14.77
CA ASP A 208 8.13 -13.62 13.68
C ASP A 208 6.85 -13.92 12.90
N GLN A 209 6.57 -15.22 12.64
CA GLN A 209 5.36 -15.65 11.95
C GLN A 209 4.11 -15.29 12.76
N ARG A 210 4.11 -15.54 14.06
CA ARG A 210 3.01 -15.21 14.99
C ARG A 210 2.80 -13.70 15.09
N ARG A 211 3.87 -12.94 15.29
CA ARG A 211 3.82 -11.46 15.30
C ARG A 211 3.30 -10.89 13.98
N ARG A 212 3.78 -11.42 12.86
CA ARG A 212 3.30 -11.01 11.54
C ARG A 212 1.80 -11.26 11.39
N TYR A 213 1.31 -12.44 11.80
CA TYR A 213 -0.12 -12.77 11.74
C TYR A 213 -0.96 -11.78 12.55
N VAL A 214 -0.61 -11.56 13.81
CA VAL A 214 -1.31 -10.61 14.69
C VAL A 214 -1.31 -9.20 14.11
N ILE A 215 -0.14 -8.66 13.75
CA ILE A 215 -0.03 -7.28 13.21
C ILE A 215 -0.86 -7.13 11.93
N LYS A 216 -0.81 -8.11 11.04
CA LYS A 216 -1.59 -8.06 9.80
C LYS A 216 -3.09 -8.11 10.06
N SER A 217 -3.54 -8.98 10.97
CA SER A 217 -4.94 -9.10 11.36
C SER A 217 -5.49 -7.81 11.97
N LEU A 218 -4.77 -7.19 12.89
CA LEU A 218 -5.17 -5.93 13.51
C LEU A 218 -5.28 -4.75 12.52
N LEU A 219 -4.62 -4.84 11.37
CA LEU A 219 -4.68 -3.81 10.33
C LEU A 219 -5.82 -4.03 9.33
N THR A 220 -6.56 -5.13 9.41
CA THR A 220 -7.73 -5.43 8.57
C THR A 220 -9.03 -5.09 9.27
N GLY A 221 -10.10 -4.87 8.49
CA GLY A 221 -11.42 -4.57 9.05
C GLY A 221 -12.07 -5.75 9.79
N GLU A 222 -11.60 -6.97 9.54
CA GLU A 222 -12.07 -8.19 10.19
C GLU A 222 -11.42 -8.40 11.57
N GLY A 223 -10.25 -7.80 11.77
CA GLY A 223 -9.51 -7.90 13.03
C GLY A 223 -8.81 -9.26 13.23
N LEU A 224 -8.43 -9.55 14.47
CA LEU A 224 -7.77 -10.78 14.87
C LEU A 224 -8.78 -11.81 15.37
N ASN A 225 -8.99 -12.88 14.59
CA ASN A 225 -9.80 -14.02 15.02
C ASN A 225 -8.93 -14.95 15.89
N GLN A 226 -9.30 -15.13 17.15
CA GLN A 226 -8.53 -15.95 18.11
C GLN A 226 -8.60 -17.45 17.77
N GLU A 227 -9.71 -17.93 17.20
CA GLU A 227 -9.86 -19.33 16.82
C GLU A 227 -8.99 -19.68 15.61
N ASP A 228 -8.98 -18.80 14.59
CA ASP A 228 -8.10 -18.96 13.42
C ASP A 228 -6.63 -18.92 13.82
N TYR A 229 -6.26 -18.00 14.71
CA TYR A 229 -4.91 -17.95 15.26
C TYR A 229 -4.53 -19.25 15.97
N LYS A 230 -5.42 -19.76 16.83
CA LYS A 230 -5.21 -21.01 17.55
C LYS A 230 -5.09 -22.22 16.61
N ASN A 231 -5.88 -22.25 15.54
CA ASN A 231 -5.80 -23.29 14.51
C ASN A 231 -4.45 -23.25 13.78
N CYS A 232 -3.91 -22.05 13.52
CA CYS A 232 -2.62 -21.88 12.84
C CYS A 232 -1.41 -22.19 13.72
N PHE A 233 -1.46 -21.82 15.01
CA PHE A 233 -0.28 -21.81 15.88
C PHE A 233 -0.40 -22.68 17.15
N GLY A 234 -1.60 -23.23 17.41
CA GLY A 234 -1.83 -24.14 18.55
C GLY A 234 -1.97 -23.44 19.90
N THR A 235 -1.90 -22.10 19.97
CA THR A 235 -1.85 -21.30 21.18
C THR A 235 -2.87 -20.16 21.14
N ASN A 236 -3.07 -19.46 22.27
CA ASN A 236 -3.99 -18.32 22.33
C ASN A 236 -3.21 -17.01 22.18
N PRO A 237 -3.61 -16.11 21.26
CA PRO A 237 -2.90 -14.86 21.02
C PRO A 237 -2.86 -13.93 22.24
N LEU A 238 -3.90 -13.90 23.08
CA LEU A 238 -3.92 -13.07 24.29
C LEU A 238 -2.95 -13.56 25.37
N THR A 239 -2.63 -14.86 25.35
CA THR A 239 -1.62 -15.43 26.24
C THR A 239 -0.20 -15.13 25.77
N GLU A 240 0.01 -15.15 24.46
CA GLU A 240 1.33 -14.90 23.87
C GLU A 240 1.67 -13.41 23.76
N PHE A 241 0.66 -12.56 23.54
CA PHE A 241 0.80 -11.11 23.38
C PHE A 241 -0.11 -10.39 24.40
N PRO A 242 0.33 -10.26 25.66
CA PRO A 242 -0.46 -9.60 26.70
C PRO A 242 -0.86 -8.16 26.35
N GLU A 243 -0.07 -7.50 25.49
CA GLU A 243 -0.34 -6.15 24.98
C GLU A 243 -1.69 -6.05 24.26
N LEU A 244 -2.20 -7.15 23.72
CA LEU A 244 -3.54 -7.17 23.09
C LEU A 244 -4.64 -6.85 24.11
N SER A 245 -4.53 -7.37 25.33
CA SER A 245 -5.48 -7.08 26.41
C SER A 245 -5.39 -5.62 26.87
N GLU A 246 -4.22 -5.00 26.79
CA GLU A 246 -4.07 -3.57 27.05
C GLU A 246 -4.79 -2.75 25.97
N LEU A 247 -4.63 -3.12 24.69
CA LEU A 247 -5.30 -2.47 23.57
C LEU A 247 -6.83 -2.59 23.67
N GLU A 248 -7.38 -3.76 24.07
CA GLU A 248 -8.81 -3.95 24.34
C GLU A 248 -9.28 -3.02 25.48
N THR A 249 -8.52 -2.95 26.58
CA THR A 249 -8.85 -2.09 27.72
C THR A 249 -8.88 -0.61 27.33
N MET A 250 -8.00 -0.20 26.41
CA MET A 250 -7.92 1.15 25.86
C MET A 250 -8.96 1.40 24.76
N GLN A 251 -9.76 0.42 24.38
CA GLN A 251 -10.74 0.48 23.28
C GLN A 251 -10.08 0.84 21.92
N LEU A 252 -8.88 0.35 21.68
CA LEU A 252 -8.13 0.58 20.45
C LEU A 252 -8.26 -0.59 19.46
N VAL A 253 -8.76 -1.71 19.90
CA VAL A 253 -9.08 -2.91 19.13
C VAL A 253 -10.38 -3.52 19.64
#